data_b2f03a91199e0a1e82a15830089184fb
#
_entry.id   b2f03a91199e0a1e82a15830089184fb
#
_cell.length_a   1.000
_cell.length_b   1.000
_cell.length_c   1.000
_cell.angle_alpha   90.00
_cell.angle_beta   90.00
_cell.angle_gamma   90.00
#
_symmetry.space_group_name_H-M   'P 1'
#
loop_
_entity.id
_entity.type
_entity.pdbx_description
1 polymer ?
#
loop_
_entity_poly.entity_id
_entity_poly.type
_entity_poly.pdbx_seq_one_letter_code
_entity_poly.pdbx_strand_id
1 'polypeptide(L)'
;MINRVKTFTKEDCNKIEKLVDNLHKLWVNRSCTRRFSYENSMKISRAPFWTLGAVSYLDAVKSSEQYDKHRDYLNPVLHKKFNWIYEIICERLQRELGEPVVIDEFLAHPGFHIFATKSGSTIEPEYLKMFEQPLGSVHVDVQYEEHYDYWNKFKEVDLKNTLSFTIPVKLPKHGGGLYTWGDEVDPYSFNYTTNENKLSELECASVTNLYNTGELIYFIGHLLHQMMPGINVQPDDRRITVQGHGQKCDGVWRLYW
;
A
#
# COMPACT_ATOMS: atom_id res chain seq x y z
N MET A 1 15.99 0.46 6.66
CA MET A 1 15.76 -0.79 7.47
C MET A 1 14.27 -0.94 7.73
N ILE A 2 13.73 -2.18 7.65
CA ILE A 2 12.32 -2.46 7.97
C ILE A 2 12.14 -2.69 9.46
N ASN A 3 11.19 -1.98 10.06
CA ASN A 3 10.79 -2.10 11.46
C ASN A 3 9.45 -2.85 11.56
N ARG A 4 9.20 -3.51 12.69
CA ARG A 4 8.01 -4.34 12.92
C ARG A 4 7.51 -4.20 14.34
N VAL A 5 6.20 -3.96 14.47
CA VAL A 5 5.55 -3.79 15.78
C VAL A 5 4.24 -4.56 15.80
N LYS A 6 4.07 -5.46 16.76
CA LYS A 6 2.78 -6.14 16.96
C LYS A 6 1.72 -5.11 17.37
N THR A 7 0.70 -4.96 16.54
CA THR A 7 -0.28 -3.87 16.67
C THR A 7 -1.71 -4.38 16.89
N PHE A 8 -2.15 -5.34 16.09
CA PHE A 8 -3.51 -5.89 16.17
C PHE A 8 -3.50 -7.37 16.56
N THR A 9 -4.51 -7.78 17.31
CA THR A 9 -4.80 -9.19 17.58
C THR A 9 -5.45 -9.85 16.36
N LYS A 10 -5.55 -11.18 16.37
CA LYS A 10 -6.30 -11.92 15.35
C LYS A 10 -7.78 -11.53 15.33
N GLU A 11 -8.35 -11.22 16.46
CA GLU A 11 -9.74 -10.78 16.59
C GLU A 11 -9.94 -9.40 15.97
N ASP A 12 -9.01 -8.48 16.20
CA ASP A 12 -9.03 -7.16 15.57
C ASP A 12 -8.93 -7.29 14.05
N CYS A 13 -8.01 -8.11 13.55
CA CYS A 13 -7.87 -8.36 12.12
C CYS A 13 -9.15 -8.94 11.50
N ASN A 14 -9.79 -9.90 12.17
CA ASN A 14 -11.08 -10.45 11.72
C ASN A 14 -12.20 -9.39 11.72
N LYS A 15 -12.19 -8.49 12.69
CA LYS A 15 -13.14 -7.36 12.75
C LYS A 15 -12.89 -6.38 11.60
N ILE A 16 -11.64 -6.07 11.33
CA ILE A 16 -11.24 -5.19 10.21
C ILE A 16 -11.66 -5.83 8.88
N GLU A 17 -11.33 -7.09 8.65
CA GLU A 17 -11.71 -7.82 7.43
C GLU A 17 -13.22 -7.73 7.18
N LYS A 18 -14.05 -7.99 8.20
CA LYS A 18 -15.51 -7.88 8.09
C LYS A 18 -15.97 -6.45 7.75
N LEU A 19 -15.36 -5.43 8.34
CA LEU A 19 -15.70 -4.04 8.04
C LEU A 19 -15.32 -3.67 6.60
N VAL A 20 -14.17 -4.11 6.13
CA VAL A 20 -13.73 -3.93 4.73
C VAL A 20 -14.72 -4.60 3.78
N ASP A 21 -15.13 -5.83 4.05
CA ASP A 21 -16.10 -6.57 3.23
C ASP A 21 -17.48 -5.89 3.20
N ASN A 22 -17.94 -5.34 4.31
CA ASN A 22 -19.20 -4.58 4.38
C ASN A 22 -19.18 -3.32 3.51
N LEU A 23 -18.00 -2.83 3.16
CA LEU A 23 -17.79 -1.68 2.31
C LEU A 23 -17.41 -2.06 0.86
N HIS A 24 -17.61 -3.31 0.44
CA HIS A 24 -17.20 -3.80 -0.90
C HIS A 24 -17.75 -2.97 -2.07
N LYS A 25 -18.90 -2.32 -1.91
CA LYS A 25 -19.47 -1.43 -2.93
C LYS A 25 -18.66 -0.14 -3.16
N LEU A 26 -17.78 0.17 -2.22
CA LEU A 26 -16.89 1.34 -2.28
C LEU A 26 -15.47 0.97 -2.77
N TRP A 27 -15.23 -0.30 -3.03
CA TRP A 27 -13.94 -0.75 -3.54
C TRP A 27 -13.75 -0.29 -4.99
N VAL A 28 -12.61 0.33 -5.25
CA VAL A 28 -12.21 0.75 -6.59
C VAL A 28 -11.31 -0.32 -7.19
N ASN A 29 -11.73 -0.93 -8.32
CA ASN A 29 -10.88 -1.89 -9.02
C ASN A 29 -9.70 -1.18 -9.68
N ARG A 30 -8.50 -1.68 -9.45
CA ARG A 30 -7.27 -1.21 -10.04
C ARG A 30 -7.07 -1.91 -11.38
N SER A 31 -7.46 -1.26 -12.47
CA SER A 31 -7.24 -1.79 -13.81
C SER A 31 -5.74 -1.74 -14.14
N CYS A 32 -5.11 -2.91 -14.12
CA CYS A 32 -3.72 -3.01 -14.52
C CYS A 32 -3.60 -3.11 -16.03
N THR A 33 -3.04 -2.11 -16.69
CA THR A 33 -2.64 -2.14 -18.11
C THR A 33 -1.26 -2.76 -18.30
N ARG A 34 -0.78 -3.61 -17.40
CA ARG A 34 0.51 -4.24 -17.53
C ARG A 34 0.53 -5.23 -18.69
N ARG A 35 1.44 -5.00 -19.61
CA ARG A 35 1.92 -6.01 -20.54
C ARG A 35 2.70 -7.06 -19.74
N PHE A 36 2.06 -8.16 -19.40
CA PHE A 36 2.78 -9.37 -19.00
C PHE A 36 3.42 -9.91 -20.28
N SER A 37 4.72 -10.03 -20.31
CA SER A 37 5.62 -10.53 -21.34
C SER A 37 5.14 -10.50 -22.81
N TYR A 38 6.05 -10.31 -23.73
CA TYR A 38 5.84 -10.13 -25.17
C TYR A 38 5.03 -11.23 -25.86
N GLU A 39 4.81 -12.39 -25.24
CA GLU A 39 4.17 -13.55 -25.87
C GLU A 39 2.70 -13.78 -25.48
N ASN A 40 2.22 -13.17 -24.41
CA ASN A 40 0.83 -13.32 -23.95
C ASN A 40 0.22 -11.98 -23.52
N SER A 41 -0.04 -11.12 -24.49
CA SER A 41 -0.79 -9.88 -24.26
C SER A 41 -2.28 -10.18 -24.03
N MET A 42 -2.63 -10.84 -22.94
CA MET A 42 -4.00 -10.82 -22.46
C MET A 42 -4.32 -9.39 -22.01
N LYS A 43 -5.21 -8.73 -22.72
CA LYS A 43 -5.89 -7.53 -22.21
C LYS A 43 -6.77 -7.96 -21.05
N ILE A 44 -6.21 -7.99 -19.84
CA ILE A 44 -7.00 -8.23 -18.65
C ILE A 44 -7.75 -6.94 -18.38
N SER A 45 -9.05 -6.96 -18.59
CA SER A 45 -9.92 -5.80 -18.40
C SER A 45 -10.04 -5.40 -16.93
N ARG A 46 -9.68 -6.27 -15.99
CA ARG A 46 -9.70 -6.04 -14.54
C ARG A 46 -8.57 -6.80 -13.87
N ALA A 47 -7.92 -6.16 -12.90
CA ALA A 47 -6.95 -6.83 -12.04
C ALA A 47 -7.64 -7.40 -10.79
N PRO A 48 -7.11 -8.49 -10.18
CA PRO A 48 -7.59 -9.01 -8.89
C PRO A 48 -7.20 -8.10 -7.72
N PHE A 49 -7.19 -6.81 -7.96
CA PHE A 49 -6.71 -5.79 -7.06
C PHE A 49 -7.70 -4.63 -6.94
N TRP A 50 -8.07 -4.31 -5.71
CA TRP A 50 -8.96 -3.20 -5.37
C TRP A 50 -8.34 -2.34 -4.27
N THR A 51 -8.83 -1.10 -4.19
CA THR A 51 -8.55 -0.19 -3.08
C THR A 51 -9.84 0.23 -2.40
N LEU A 52 -9.80 0.39 -1.08
CA LEU A 52 -10.82 1.08 -0.31
C LEU A 52 -10.17 2.29 0.36
N GLY A 53 -10.45 3.46 -0.17
CA GLY A 53 -9.82 4.74 0.16
C GLY A 53 -9.46 5.50 -1.10
N ALA A 54 -9.08 6.77 -0.97
CA ALA A 54 -8.60 7.58 -2.06
C ALA A 54 -7.08 7.51 -2.15
N VAL A 55 -6.57 7.16 -3.33
CA VAL A 55 -5.13 7.12 -3.60
C VAL A 55 -4.79 8.16 -4.66
N SER A 56 -3.66 8.83 -4.51
CA SER A 56 -3.22 9.90 -5.41
C SER A 56 -2.53 9.38 -6.68
N TYR A 57 -2.07 8.14 -6.69
CA TYR A 57 -1.18 7.66 -7.75
C TYR A 57 -1.87 6.89 -8.88
N LEU A 58 -1.41 7.20 -10.01
CA LEU A 58 -1.38 6.66 -11.36
C LEU A 58 -2.63 5.99 -11.96
N ASP A 59 -3.03 4.83 -11.51
CA ASP A 59 -4.08 4.06 -12.17
C ASP A 59 -5.45 4.20 -11.50
N ALA A 60 -5.47 4.78 -10.31
CA ALA A 60 -6.70 4.99 -9.54
C ALA A 60 -7.35 6.35 -9.82
N VAL A 61 -6.56 7.34 -10.22
CA VAL A 61 -7.01 8.73 -10.38
C VAL A 61 -6.48 9.30 -11.69
N LYS A 62 -7.35 9.96 -12.44
CA LYS A 62 -6.99 10.59 -13.71
C LYS A 62 -6.68 12.08 -13.56
N SER A 63 -6.97 12.67 -12.44
CA SER A 63 -6.75 14.09 -12.14
C SER A 63 -6.82 14.37 -10.63
N SER A 64 -6.23 15.48 -10.20
CA SER A 64 -6.35 15.98 -8.82
C SER A 64 -7.81 16.19 -8.40
N GLU A 65 -8.66 16.67 -9.30
CA GLU A 65 -10.10 16.83 -9.03
C GLU A 65 -10.79 15.50 -8.73
N GLN A 66 -10.40 14.41 -9.39
CA GLN A 66 -10.94 13.08 -9.11
C GLN A 66 -10.44 12.56 -7.76
N TYR A 67 -9.17 12.79 -7.42
CA TYR A 67 -8.63 12.49 -6.11
C TYR A 67 -9.43 13.22 -5.01
N ASP A 68 -9.60 14.53 -5.13
CA ASP A 68 -10.34 15.35 -4.16
C ASP A 68 -11.76 14.83 -3.95
N LYS A 69 -12.48 14.53 -5.03
CA LYS A 69 -13.83 13.94 -4.94
C LYS A 69 -13.84 12.61 -4.22
N HIS A 70 -12.88 11.74 -4.50
CA HIS A 70 -12.77 10.45 -3.81
C HIS A 70 -12.43 10.62 -2.35
N ARG A 71 -11.46 11.49 -2.03
CA ARG A 71 -11.05 11.82 -0.66
C ARG A 71 -12.24 12.35 0.15
N ASP A 72 -12.91 13.37 -0.37
CA ASP A 72 -14.01 14.04 0.32
C ASP A 72 -15.21 13.11 0.57
N TYR A 73 -15.41 12.15 -0.31
CA TYR A 73 -16.43 11.12 -0.15
C TYR A 73 -15.99 9.99 0.79
N LEU A 74 -14.77 9.49 0.67
CA LEU A 74 -14.33 8.30 1.38
C LEU A 74 -13.78 8.59 2.78
N ASN A 75 -13.09 9.71 3.01
CA ASN A 75 -12.54 10.03 4.32
C ASN A 75 -13.60 10.01 5.45
N PRO A 76 -14.80 10.61 5.31
CA PRO A 76 -15.82 10.50 6.35
C PRO A 76 -16.28 9.07 6.62
N VAL A 77 -16.35 8.23 5.59
CA VAL A 77 -16.72 6.81 5.74
C VAL A 77 -15.63 6.05 6.46
N LEU A 78 -14.37 6.24 6.04
CA LEU A 78 -13.21 5.59 6.65
C LEU A 78 -13.06 6.04 8.10
N HIS A 79 -13.14 7.34 8.39
CA HIS A 79 -13.09 7.87 9.74
C HIS A 79 -14.17 7.23 10.63
N LYS A 80 -15.42 7.23 10.19
CA LYS A 80 -16.52 6.65 10.96
C LYS A 80 -16.34 5.16 11.27
N LYS A 81 -15.72 4.38 10.36
CA LYS A 81 -15.59 2.93 10.50
C LYS A 81 -14.28 2.48 11.11
N PHE A 82 -13.21 3.23 10.86
CA PHE A 82 -11.83 2.80 11.14
C PHE A 82 -11.05 3.77 12.03
N ASN A 83 -11.68 4.82 12.61
CA ASN A 83 -10.97 5.76 13.49
C ASN A 83 -10.18 5.07 14.61
N TRP A 84 -10.75 4.04 15.21
CA TRP A 84 -10.08 3.26 16.25
C TRP A 84 -8.79 2.58 15.76
N ILE A 85 -8.72 2.22 14.45
CA ILE A 85 -7.50 1.69 13.83
C ILE A 85 -6.47 2.81 13.71
N TYR A 86 -6.89 3.97 13.24
CA TYR A 86 -6.01 5.13 13.07
C TYR A 86 -5.42 5.60 14.40
N GLU A 87 -6.22 5.63 15.45
CA GLU A 87 -5.76 5.94 16.81
C GLU A 87 -4.66 4.98 17.27
N ILE A 88 -4.88 3.67 17.08
CA ILE A 88 -3.88 2.66 17.44
C ILE A 88 -2.61 2.78 16.57
N ILE A 89 -2.75 3.02 15.26
CA ILE A 89 -1.60 3.22 14.37
C ILE A 89 -0.78 4.43 14.79
N CYS A 90 -1.44 5.58 15.02
CA CYS A 90 -0.77 6.80 15.47
C CYS A 90 -0.06 6.58 16.81
N GLU A 91 -0.72 5.95 17.77
CA GLU A 91 -0.13 5.64 19.07
C GLU A 91 1.11 4.73 18.96
N ARG A 92 1.06 3.70 18.12
CA ARG A 92 2.19 2.80 17.92
C ARG A 92 3.35 3.51 17.23
N LEU A 93 3.09 4.20 16.12
CA LEU A 93 4.14 4.96 15.42
C LEU A 93 4.73 6.06 16.30
N GLN A 94 3.92 6.76 17.09
CA GLN A 94 4.43 7.77 18.02
C GLN A 94 5.40 7.18 19.04
N ARG A 95 5.13 5.99 19.58
CA ARG A 95 6.04 5.30 20.49
C ARG A 95 7.35 4.89 19.82
N GLU A 96 7.27 4.38 18.59
CA GLU A 96 8.44 3.92 17.84
C GLU A 96 9.32 5.07 17.34
N LEU A 97 8.69 6.16 16.92
CA LEU A 97 9.38 7.33 16.36
C LEU A 97 9.82 8.33 17.44
N GLY A 98 9.21 8.28 18.63
CA GLY A 98 9.45 9.24 19.70
C GLY A 98 8.91 10.64 19.42
N GLU A 99 8.04 10.80 18.43
CA GLU A 99 7.54 12.08 17.92
C GLU A 99 6.02 12.01 17.71
N PRO A 100 5.29 13.14 17.76
CA PRO A 100 3.86 13.16 17.51
C PRO A 100 3.49 12.61 16.14
N VAL A 101 2.44 11.80 16.08
CA VAL A 101 1.88 11.21 14.85
C VAL A 101 0.40 11.47 14.79
N VAL A 102 -0.10 12.00 13.67
CA VAL A 102 -1.51 12.30 13.46
C VAL A 102 -1.95 11.83 12.07
N ILE A 103 -3.24 11.59 11.89
CA ILE A 103 -3.83 11.47 10.55
C ILE A 103 -3.92 12.89 9.96
N ASP A 104 -3.48 13.06 8.72
CA ASP A 104 -3.64 14.35 8.05
C ASP A 104 -5.12 14.64 7.77
N GLU A 105 -5.54 15.86 8.06
CA GLU A 105 -6.95 16.27 7.94
C GLU A 105 -7.36 16.61 6.49
N PHE A 106 -6.40 16.94 5.64
CA PHE A 106 -6.63 17.47 4.29
C PHE A 106 -6.33 16.46 3.19
N LEU A 107 -5.55 15.44 3.48
CA LEU A 107 -5.22 14.39 2.53
C LEU A 107 -6.09 13.15 2.74
N ALA A 108 -5.98 12.20 1.83
CA ALA A 108 -6.69 10.93 1.97
C ALA A 108 -6.19 10.18 3.20
N HIS A 109 -7.14 9.65 3.98
CA HIS A 109 -6.80 8.80 5.12
C HIS A 109 -6.17 7.49 4.66
N PRO A 110 -5.27 6.88 5.46
CA PRO A 110 -4.75 5.54 5.20
C PRO A 110 -5.89 4.57 4.88
N GLY A 111 -5.71 3.78 3.83
CA GLY A 111 -6.76 2.94 3.29
C GLY A 111 -6.35 1.48 3.14
N PHE A 112 -7.05 0.76 2.28
CA PHE A 112 -6.86 -0.69 2.15
C PHE A 112 -6.51 -1.09 0.73
N HIS A 113 -5.44 -1.86 0.60
CA HIS A 113 -5.19 -2.68 -0.59
C HIS A 113 -5.81 -4.06 -0.41
N ILE A 114 -6.57 -4.50 -1.41
CA ILE A 114 -7.33 -5.74 -1.37
C ILE A 114 -7.01 -6.55 -2.63
N PHE A 115 -6.40 -7.71 -2.44
CA PHE A 115 -6.18 -8.70 -3.48
C PHE A 115 -7.08 -9.90 -3.21
N ALA A 116 -7.78 -10.38 -4.22
CA ALA A 116 -8.66 -11.53 -4.08
C ALA A 116 -8.66 -12.35 -5.36
N THR A 117 -8.81 -13.66 -5.21
CA THR A 117 -8.80 -14.62 -6.32
C THR A 117 -10.12 -14.70 -7.05
N LYS A 118 -11.17 -14.06 -6.52
CA LYS A 118 -12.51 -14.06 -7.09
C LYS A 118 -13.13 -12.68 -7.12
N SER A 119 -13.97 -12.45 -8.12
CA SER A 119 -14.86 -11.31 -8.22
C SER A 119 -16.27 -11.74 -7.84
N GLY A 120 -16.77 -11.29 -6.70
CA GLY A 120 -18.04 -11.78 -6.15
C GLY A 120 -17.98 -13.26 -5.79
N SER A 121 -18.86 -14.08 -6.35
CA SER A 121 -18.91 -15.54 -6.15
C SER A 121 -18.12 -16.34 -7.19
N THR A 122 -17.65 -15.70 -8.25
CA THR A 122 -16.97 -16.36 -9.37
C THR A 122 -15.47 -16.34 -9.18
N ILE A 123 -14.85 -17.54 -9.25
CA ILE A 123 -13.40 -17.70 -9.27
C ILE A 123 -12.97 -17.54 -10.72
N GLU A 124 -12.01 -16.63 -10.95
CA GLU A 124 -11.44 -16.41 -12.27
C GLU A 124 -10.03 -17.01 -12.30
N PRO A 125 -9.79 -18.07 -13.13
CA PRO A 125 -8.48 -18.74 -13.18
C PRO A 125 -7.31 -17.80 -13.46
N GLU A 126 -7.56 -16.75 -14.25
CA GLU A 126 -6.57 -15.70 -14.51
C GLU A 126 -6.18 -14.95 -13.23
N TYR A 127 -7.10 -14.74 -12.31
CA TYR A 127 -6.82 -14.08 -11.03
C TYR A 127 -5.90 -14.90 -10.15
N LEU A 128 -6.04 -16.22 -10.13
CA LEU A 128 -5.13 -17.10 -9.41
C LEU A 128 -3.70 -16.92 -9.92
N LYS A 129 -3.52 -16.97 -11.24
CA LYS A 129 -2.21 -16.78 -11.88
C LYS A 129 -1.63 -15.38 -11.63
N MET A 130 -2.47 -14.34 -11.67
CA MET A 130 -2.02 -12.98 -11.39
C MET A 130 -1.62 -12.79 -9.95
N PHE A 131 -2.32 -13.42 -9.01
CA PHE A 131 -2.02 -13.34 -7.59
C PHE A 131 -0.68 -14.00 -7.24
N GLU A 132 -0.21 -14.94 -8.07
CA GLU A 132 1.10 -15.58 -7.99
C GLU A 132 2.22 -14.79 -8.68
N GLN A 133 1.90 -13.61 -9.24
CA GLN A 133 2.87 -12.70 -9.83
C GLN A 133 3.04 -11.44 -8.97
N PRO A 134 4.20 -10.80 -8.98
CA PRO A 134 4.36 -9.49 -8.35
C PRO A 134 3.45 -8.48 -9.03
N LEU A 135 2.38 -8.03 -8.37
CA LEU A 135 1.41 -7.09 -8.94
C LEU A 135 1.90 -5.63 -8.92
N GLY A 136 2.89 -5.32 -8.10
CA GLY A 136 3.58 -4.05 -8.06
C GLY A 136 4.88 -4.04 -8.87
N SER A 137 5.33 -2.87 -9.37
CA SER A 137 6.70 -2.70 -9.83
C SER A 137 7.66 -2.70 -8.65
N VAL A 138 8.94 -2.87 -8.92
CA VAL A 138 9.98 -2.46 -7.99
C VAL A 138 9.96 -0.93 -7.97
N HIS A 139 9.85 -0.30 -6.81
CA HIS A 139 9.72 1.16 -6.66
C HIS A 139 10.17 1.63 -5.29
N VAL A 140 10.28 2.92 -5.15
CA VAL A 140 10.30 3.66 -3.88
C VAL A 140 9.00 4.45 -3.75
N ASP A 141 8.62 4.75 -2.53
CA ASP A 141 7.44 5.56 -2.25
C ASP A 141 7.76 7.04 -2.35
N VAL A 142 7.14 7.72 -3.31
CA VAL A 142 7.28 9.16 -3.58
C VAL A 142 5.91 9.86 -3.64
N GLN A 143 4.91 9.33 -2.99
CA GLN A 143 3.54 9.86 -3.01
C GLN A 143 3.43 11.31 -2.52
N TYR A 144 4.39 11.77 -1.72
CA TYR A 144 4.49 13.17 -1.31
C TYR A 144 4.61 14.14 -2.49
N GLU A 145 5.14 13.71 -3.63
CA GLU A 145 5.28 14.55 -4.83
C GLU A 145 3.93 14.97 -5.41
N GLU A 146 2.91 14.12 -5.31
CA GLU A 146 1.53 14.39 -5.73
C GLU A 146 0.88 15.51 -4.89
N HIS A 147 1.47 15.84 -3.74
CA HIS A 147 0.96 16.80 -2.77
C HIS A 147 1.95 17.94 -2.47
N TYR A 148 2.86 18.22 -3.39
CA TYR A 148 3.94 19.18 -3.14
C TYR A 148 3.44 20.57 -2.72
N ASP A 149 2.38 21.07 -3.38
CA ASP A 149 1.78 22.39 -3.04
C ASP A 149 1.15 22.39 -1.64
N TYR A 150 0.70 21.24 -1.17
CA TYR A 150 0.16 21.12 0.18
C TYR A 150 1.28 21.18 1.22
N TRP A 151 2.39 20.49 1.00
CA TRP A 151 3.52 20.48 1.93
C TRP A 151 4.19 21.85 2.06
N ASN A 152 4.17 22.68 1.03
CA ASN A 152 4.70 24.02 1.05
C ASN A 152 4.00 24.98 2.04
N LYS A 153 2.91 24.57 2.67
CA LYS A 153 2.22 25.33 3.73
C LYS A 153 2.91 25.24 5.08
N PHE A 154 3.77 24.26 5.27
CA PHE A 154 4.52 24.04 6.50
C PHE A 154 5.88 24.77 6.44
N LYS A 155 6.38 25.16 7.60
CA LYS A 155 7.68 25.84 7.69
C LYS A 155 8.85 24.89 7.45
N GLU A 156 8.72 23.68 8.01
CA GLU A 156 9.72 22.63 7.90
C GLU A 156 9.06 21.35 7.39
N VAL A 157 9.58 20.82 6.28
CA VAL A 157 9.11 19.55 5.69
C VAL A 157 10.31 18.68 5.40
N ASP A 158 10.32 17.47 5.94
CA ASP A 158 11.40 16.50 5.71
C ASP A 158 11.05 15.54 4.57
N LEU A 159 11.22 15.99 3.34
CA LEU A 159 10.94 15.17 2.15
C LEU A 159 11.92 14.00 1.96
N LYS A 160 13.04 14.01 2.67
CA LYS A 160 14.06 12.96 2.57
C LYS A 160 13.70 11.74 3.40
N ASN A 161 13.13 11.94 4.58
CA ASN A 161 12.79 10.88 5.52
C ASN A 161 11.28 10.63 5.52
N THR A 162 10.73 10.24 4.38
CA THR A 162 9.32 9.85 4.28
C THR A 162 9.06 8.55 5.03
N LEU A 163 7.88 8.39 5.59
CA LEU A 163 7.44 7.16 6.25
C LEU A 163 6.52 6.36 5.31
N SER A 164 6.77 5.06 5.18
CA SER A 164 5.82 4.13 4.58
C SER A 164 5.45 3.06 5.59
N PHE A 165 4.17 2.71 5.67
CA PHE A 165 3.72 1.66 6.56
C PHE A 165 2.66 0.75 5.94
N THR A 166 2.66 -0.50 6.39
CA THR A 166 1.70 -1.53 5.99
C THR A 166 1.33 -2.38 7.19
N ILE A 167 0.05 -2.70 7.34
CA ILE A 167 -0.43 -3.68 8.33
C ILE A 167 -1.24 -4.76 7.60
N PRO A 168 -0.74 -5.99 7.53
CA PRO A 168 -1.50 -7.10 6.98
C PRO A 168 -2.68 -7.46 7.89
N VAL A 169 -3.88 -7.36 7.36
CA VAL A 169 -5.13 -7.77 8.03
C VAL A 169 -5.48 -9.21 7.68
N LYS A 170 -5.26 -9.56 6.42
CA LYS A 170 -5.43 -10.90 5.86
C LYS A 170 -4.28 -11.20 4.93
N LEU A 171 -3.76 -12.40 5.01
CA LEU A 171 -2.71 -12.89 4.12
C LEU A 171 -3.19 -14.15 3.38
N PRO A 172 -2.67 -14.45 2.19
CA PRO A 172 -2.83 -15.75 1.56
C PRO A 172 -2.20 -16.82 2.45
N LYS A 173 -2.58 -18.07 2.22
CA LYS A 173 -2.06 -19.19 3.02
C LYS A 173 -0.54 -19.31 2.95
N HIS A 174 0.03 -18.99 1.79
CA HIS A 174 1.47 -18.95 1.58
C HIS A 174 1.86 -17.72 0.77
N GLY A 175 3.07 -17.20 1.00
CA GLY A 175 3.54 -15.96 0.42
C GLY A 175 2.98 -14.72 1.12
N GLY A 176 3.00 -13.61 0.43
CA GLY A 176 2.60 -12.31 0.96
C GLY A 176 3.68 -11.70 1.88
N GLY A 177 4.21 -10.58 1.47
CA GLY A 177 5.32 -9.91 2.16
C GLY A 177 5.86 -8.81 1.27
N LEU A 178 7.13 -8.49 1.47
CA LEU A 178 7.84 -7.45 0.73
C LEU A 178 9.24 -7.94 0.35
N TYR A 179 9.60 -7.82 -0.91
CA TYR A 179 10.99 -7.84 -1.34
C TYR A 179 11.59 -6.45 -1.15
N THR A 180 12.83 -6.39 -0.70
CA THR A 180 13.58 -5.14 -0.58
C THR A 180 14.98 -5.30 -1.13
N TRP A 181 15.56 -4.23 -1.67
CA TRP A 181 16.90 -4.22 -2.24
C TRP A 181 17.74 -3.14 -1.58
N GLY A 182 18.83 -3.59 -0.96
CA GLY A 182 19.83 -2.69 -0.37
C GLY A 182 19.30 -1.78 0.73
N ASP A 183 19.96 -0.66 0.85
CA ASP A 183 19.60 0.44 1.74
C ASP A 183 18.77 1.50 0.99
N GLU A 184 18.70 2.68 1.55
CA GLU A 184 18.02 3.83 0.96
C GLU A 184 18.64 4.18 -0.41
N VAL A 185 17.78 4.44 -1.40
CA VAL A 185 18.18 4.88 -2.73
C VAL A 185 17.70 6.29 -3.01
N ASP A 186 18.43 7.03 -3.81
CA ASP A 186 17.96 8.31 -4.34
C ASP A 186 16.78 8.04 -5.30
N PRO A 187 15.56 8.52 -5.01
CA PRO A 187 14.37 8.25 -5.80
C PRO A 187 14.50 8.75 -7.24
N TYR A 188 15.32 9.77 -7.48
CA TYR A 188 15.52 10.38 -8.80
C TYR A 188 16.62 9.69 -9.63
N SER A 189 17.47 8.91 -9.00
CA SER A 189 18.55 8.17 -9.69
C SER A 189 18.08 6.83 -10.29
N PHE A 190 16.92 6.33 -9.84
CA PHE A 190 16.39 5.04 -10.26
C PHE A 190 15.36 5.20 -11.39
N ASN A 191 15.78 4.97 -12.61
CA ASN A 191 14.87 5.00 -13.77
C ASN A 191 14.18 3.65 -13.93
N TYR A 192 12.94 3.54 -13.44
CA TYR A 192 12.12 2.33 -13.41
C TYR A 192 11.75 1.76 -14.78
N THR A 193 11.93 2.54 -15.85
CA THR A 193 11.37 2.21 -17.17
C THR A 193 12.36 1.59 -18.16
N THR A 194 13.66 1.58 -17.87
CA THR A 194 14.67 1.35 -18.93
C THR A 194 15.66 0.21 -18.73
N ASN A 195 15.61 -0.57 -17.64
CA ASN A 195 16.66 -1.58 -17.44
C ASN A 195 16.13 -2.94 -16.93
N GLU A 196 15.63 -3.77 -17.86
CA GLU A 196 15.36 -5.19 -17.58
C GLU A 196 16.62 -5.91 -17.04
N ASN A 197 17.82 -5.51 -17.47
CA ASN A 197 19.08 -6.06 -16.98
C ASN A 197 19.40 -5.63 -15.53
N LYS A 198 19.01 -4.42 -15.11
CA LYS A 198 19.16 -3.99 -13.71
C LYS A 198 18.13 -4.64 -12.78
N LEU A 199 16.95 -4.99 -13.30
CA LEU A 199 15.95 -5.75 -12.51
C LEU A 199 16.45 -7.15 -12.18
N SER A 200 17.13 -7.83 -13.09
CA SER A 200 17.71 -9.16 -12.82
C SER A 200 18.83 -9.10 -11.79
N GLU A 201 19.64 -8.05 -11.81
CA GLU A 201 20.67 -7.81 -10.77
C GLU A 201 20.03 -7.50 -9.41
N LEU A 202 18.93 -6.72 -9.38
CA LEU A 202 18.19 -6.41 -8.17
C LEU A 202 17.46 -7.64 -7.59
N GLU A 203 16.87 -8.48 -8.43
CA GLU A 203 16.20 -9.71 -8.00
C GLU A 203 17.18 -10.67 -7.29
N CYS A 204 18.41 -10.78 -7.77
CA CYS A 204 19.44 -11.58 -7.13
C CYS A 204 19.89 -11.05 -5.76
N ALA A 205 19.68 -9.77 -5.48
CA ALA A 205 20.10 -9.11 -4.24
C ALA A 205 18.93 -8.81 -3.27
N SER A 206 17.72 -9.28 -3.59
CA SER A 206 16.54 -8.98 -2.76
C SER A 206 16.56 -9.71 -1.42
N VAL A 207 16.10 -9.02 -0.40
CA VAL A 207 15.79 -9.58 0.92
C VAL A 207 14.30 -9.83 1.01
N THR A 208 13.94 -11.06 1.39
CA THR A 208 12.53 -11.45 1.58
C THR A 208 12.07 -11.10 2.99
N ASN A 209 11.04 -10.26 3.07
CA ASN A 209 10.41 -9.85 4.31
C ASN A 209 8.99 -10.41 4.37
N LEU A 210 8.80 -11.61 4.93
CA LEU A 210 7.47 -12.19 5.12
C LEU A 210 6.67 -11.35 6.10
N TYR A 211 5.38 -11.20 5.84
CA TYR A 211 4.46 -10.48 6.72
C TYR A 211 3.80 -11.42 7.73
N ASN A 212 3.49 -10.87 8.90
CA ASN A 212 2.62 -11.50 9.89
C ASN A 212 1.35 -10.67 10.05
N THR A 213 0.21 -11.33 10.12
CA THR A 213 -1.10 -10.66 10.32
C THR A 213 -1.10 -9.88 11.63
N GLY A 214 -1.51 -8.62 11.56
CA GLY A 214 -1.60 -7.72 12.71
C GLY A 214 -0.30 -7.01 13.10
N GLU A 215 0.81 -7.23 12.37
CA GLU A 215 2.05 -6.47 12.56
C GLU A 215 2.00 -5.17 11.74
N LEU A 216 2.32 -4.05 12.37
CA LEU A 216 2.68 -2.82 11.70
C LEU A 216 4.12 -2.95 11.21
N ILE A 217 4.29 -2.86 9.92
CA ILE A 217 5.58 -2.88 9.23
C ILE A 217 5.79 -1.49 8.67
N TYR A 218 6.93 -0.88 9.00
CA TYR A 218 7.24 0.46 8.51
C TYR A 218 8.72 0.63 8.24
N PHE A 219 9.02 1.59 7.39
CA PHE A 219 10.37 2.08 7.11
C PHE A 219 10.35 3.58 6.88
N ILE A 220 11.50 4.21 7.07
CA ILE A 220 11.74 5.63 6.82
C ILE A 220 12.75 5.75 5.69
N GLY A 221 12.56 6.74 4.83
CA GLY A 221 13.38 6.98 3.65
C GLY A 221 12.92 6.19 2.42
N HIS A 222 13.68 6.29 1.35
CA HIS A 222 13.34 5.77 0.04
C HIS A 222 13.86 4.35 -0.15
N LEU A 223 13.24 3.38 0.54
CA LEU A 223 13.57 1.97 0.42
C LEU A 223 13.03 1.40 -0.89
N LEU A 224 13.93 0.82 -1.70
CA LEU A 224 13.53 0.12 -2.91
C LEU A 224 12.84 -1.19 -2.55
N HIS A 225 11.60 -1.36 -3.00
CA HIS A 225 10.80 -2.51 -2.62
C HIS A 225 9.82 -2.96 -3.69
N GLN A 226 9.30 -4.18 -3.50
CA GLN A 226 8.24 -4.77 -4.32
C GLN A 226 7.36 -5.67 -3.46
N MET A 227 6.06 -5.64 -3.70
CA MET A 227 5.13 -6.54 -3.05
C MET A 227 5.35 -7.98 -3.50
N MET A 228 5.53 -8.89 -2.54
CA MET A 228 5.62 -10.32 -2.81
C MET A 228 4.28 -10.90 -3.28
N PRO A 229 4.29 -11.84 -4.24
CA PRO A 229 3.10 -12.58 -4.65
C PRO A 229 2.61 -13.55 -3.56
N GLY A 230 1.41 -14.11 -3.78
CA GLY A 230 0.99 -15.36 -3.16
C GLY A 230 1.76 -16.55 -3.74
N ILE A 231 1.80 -17.65 -3.02
CA ILE A 231 2.46 -18.89 -3.44
C ILE A 231 1.45 -20.04 -3.34
N ASN A 232 1.28 -20.82 -4.40
CA ASN A 232 0.28 -21.89 -4.48
C ASN A 232 -1.11 -21.39 -4.10
N VAL A 233 -1.51 -20.29 -4.72
CA VAL A 233 -2.72 -19.54 -4.39
C VAL A 233 -3.97 -20.38 -4.58
N GLN A 234 -4.81 -20.39 -3.55
CA GLN A 234 -6.07 -21.14 -3.54
C GLN A 234 -7.25 -20.19 -3.83
N PRO A 235 -8.40 -20.74 -4.27
CA PRO A 235 -9.57 -19.94 -4.62
C PRO A 235 -10.09 -19.00 -3.51
N ASP A 236 -9.80 -19.28 -2.25
CA ASP A 236 -10.24 -18.48 -1.11
C ASP A 236 -9.12 -17.56 -0.55
N ASP A 237 -7.94 -17.60 -1.17
CA ASP A 237 -6.84 -16.76 -0.74
C ASP A 237 -7.14 -15.29 -1.01
N ARG A 238 -6.81 -14.48 -0.02
CA ARG A 238 -6.96 -13.02 -0.04
C ARG A 238 -5.76 -12.37 0.64
N ARG A 239 -5.44 -11.18 0.19
CA ARG A 239 -4.54 -10.27 0.90
C ARG A 239 -5.28 -8.95 1.13
N ILE A 240 -5.40 -8.56 2.38
CA ILE A 240 -5.93 -7.25 2.78
C ILE A 240 -4.87 -6.58 3.65
N THR A 241 -4.45 -5.40 3.26
CA THR A 241 -3.49 -4.60 4.03
C THR A 241 -4.03 -3.20 4.24
N VAL A 242 -3.89 -2.68 5.47
CA VAL A 242 -3.96 -1.23 5.71
C VAL A 242 -2.64 -0.65 5.23
N GLN A 243 -2.68 0.45 4.52
CA GLN A 243 -1.49 1.15 4.01
C GLN A 243 -1.61 2.65 4.15
N GLY A 244 -0.47 3.29 4.24
CA GLY A 244 -0.36 4.73 4.20
C GLY A 244 1.10 5.17 4.23
N HIS A 245 1.26 6.46 4.04
CA HIS A 245 2.52 7.16 4.07
C HIS A 245 2.50 8.20 5.20
N GLY A 246 3.65 8.71 5.54
CA GLY A 246 3.77 9.78 6.51
C GLY A 246 4.80 10.80 6.07
N GLN A 247 4.47 12.07 6.26
CA GLN A 247 5.37 13.17 6.00
C GLN A 247 5.60 13.96 7.29
N LYS A 248 6.86 14.19 7.65
CA LYS A 248 7.19 14.98 8.81
C LYS A 248 7.15 16.46 8.46
N CYS A 249 6.26 17.20 9.14
CA CYS A 249 6.05 18.63 8.95
C CYS A 249 6.00 19.32 10.31
N ASP A 250 6.83 20.35 10.51
CA ASP A 250 6.91 21.13 11.77
C ASP A 250 7.03 20.23 13.01
N GLY A 251 7.83 19.16 12.92
CA GLY A 251 8.04 18.20 14.02
C GLY A 251 6.93 17.18 14.27
N VAL A 252 5.92 17.12 13.41
CA VAL A 252 4.78 16.18 13.50
C VAL A 252 4.73 15.28 12.27
N TRP A 253 4.62 13.97 12.47
CA TRP A 253 4.34 13.01 11.40
C TRP A 253 2.86 13.03 11.02
N ARG A 254 2.56 13.35 9.77
CA ARG A 254 1.22 13.40 9.20
C ARG A 254 1.00 12.21 8.31
N LEU A 255 0.10 11.31 8.70
CA LEU A 255 -0.22 10.09 7.96
C LEU A 255 -1.30 10.35 6.93
N TYR A 256 -1.08 9.83 5.72
CA TYR A 256 -1.98 9.98 4.57
C TYR A 256 -1.85 8.79 3.60
N TRP A 257 -2.58 8.82 2.49
CA TRP A 257 -2.51 7.80 1.45
C TRP A 257 -2.48 8.32 0.03
#